data_09b9d75dcc7c8c3ade7498ad607ef9db
#
_entry.id   09b9d75dcc7c8c3ade7498ad607ef9db
#
_cell.length_a   1.000
_cell.length_b   1.000
_cell.length_c   1.000
_cell.angle_alpha   90.00
_cell.angle_beta   90.00
_cell.angle_gamma   90.00
#
_symmetry.space_group_name_H-M   'P 1'
#
loop_
_entity.id
_entity.type
_entity.pdbx_description
1 polymer ?
#
loop_
_entity_poly.entity_id
_entity_poly.type
_entity_poly.pdbx_seq_one_letter_code
_entity_poly.pdbx_strand_id
1 'polypeptide(L)'
;MSIEKVRAAFAALEIADRIRELDESSATVALAAQALGCEPRRIAKTLSFQGKEQPILIVAAGDGKIDNHRFKERFGVKAKMLAAEEVPEKIGHAVGGVCPFAVNEGVEVYLDDSLRRFETVFPACGSSNSAIDTISKFTCAICSRLFRACVRSFHLA
;
A
#
# COMPACT_ATOMS: atom_id res chain seq x y z
N MET A 1 1.45 17.66 2.06
CA MET A 1 2.14 16.36 2.31
C MET A 1 1.20 15.20 2.01
N SER A 2 1.71 14.03 1.78
CA SER A 2 0.84 12.92 1.35
C SER A 2 -0.06 12.38 2.46
N ILE A 3 0.31 12.51 3.74
CA ILE A 3 -0.56 12.13 4.86
C ILE A 3 -1.84 13.00 4.91
N GLU A 4 -1.77 14.27 4.58
CA GLU A 4 -2.95 15.14 4.56
C GLU A 4 -3.93 14.73 3.46
N LYS A 5 -3.44 14.26 2.33
CA LYS A 5 -4.28 13.70 1.27
C LYS A 5 -5.02 12.45 1.73
N VAL A 6 -4.32 11.56 2.42
CA VAL A 6 -4.91 10.34 2.98
C VAL A 6 -5.92 10.70 4.07
N ARG A 7 -5.57 11.64 4.94
CA ARG A 7 -6.45 12.11 6.01
C ARG A 7 -7.74 12.72 5.45
N ALA A 8 -7.64 13.55 4.41
CA ALA A 8 -8.80 14.14 3.75
C ALA A 8 -9.69 13.06 3.10
N ALA A 9 -9.08 12.09 2.42
CA ALA A 9 -9.81 10.97 1.82
C ALA A 9 -10.52 10.12 2.89
N PHE A 10 -9.88 9.87 4.03
CA PHE A 10 -10.46 9.10 5.13
C PHE A 10 -11.51 9.89 5.91
N ALA A 11 -11.40 11.22 5.96
CA ALA A 11 -12.45 12.07 6.55
C ALA A 11 -13.77 11.92 5.80
N ALA A 12 -13.72 11.84 4.46
CA ALA A 12 -14.91 11.59 3.64
C ALA A 12 -15.55 10.21 3.89
N LEU A 13 -14.81 9.27 4.47
CA LEU A 13 -15.28 7.94 4.87
C LEU A 13 -15.54 7.82 6.38
N GLU A 14 -15.37 8.92 7.14
CA GLU A 14 -15.53 8.97 8.60
C GLU A 14 -14.59 8.03 9.36
N ILE A 15 -13.36 7.82 8.85
CA ILE A 15 -12.33 6.95 9.45
C ILE A 15 -10.98 7.64 9.65
N ALA A 16 -10.90 8.96 9.48
CA ALA A 16 -9.64 9.70 9.61
C ALA A 16 -9.03 9.63 11.02
N ASP A 17 -9.87 9.47 12.04
CA ASP A 17 -9.47 9.29 13.45
C ASP A 17 -8.76 7.95 13.71
N ARG A 18 -8.86 7.00 12.80
CA ARG A 18 -8.16 5.71 12.89
C ARG A 18 -6.70 5.76 12.42
N ILE A 19 -6.27 6.87 11.79
CA ILE A 19 -4.87 7.05 11.40
C ILE A 19 -4.03 7.22 12.68
N ARG A 20 -3.02 6.39 12.81
CA ARG A 20 -2.04 6.44 13.90
C ARG A 20 -0.77 7.10 13.38
N GLU A 21 -0.38 8.21 13.98
CA GLU A 21 0.95 8.78 13.81
C GLU A 21 1.83 8.22 14.92
N LEU A 22 3.01 7.75 14.53
CA LEU A 22 3.95 7.06 15.41
C LEU A 22 5.10 8.02 15.78
N ASP A 23 5.64 7.87 16.96
CA ASP A 23 6.80 8.66 17.41
C ASP A 23 8.09 8.23 16.68
N GLU A 24 8.10 7.01 16.16
CA GLU A 24 9.23 6.41 15.46
C GLU A 24 8.90 6.14 13.98
N SER A 25 9.96 5.97 13.18
CA SER A 25 9.82 5.64 11.75
C SER A 25 9.13 4.29 11.55
N SER A 26 8.22 4.23 10.60
CA SER A 26 7.61 3.01 10.08
C SER A 26 7.92 2.79 8.59
N ALA A 27 9.04 3.36 8.11
CA ALA A 27 9.39 3.34 6.70
C ALA A 27 9.76 1.95 6.14
N THR A 28 10.07 1.00 7.01
CA THR A 28 10.33 -0.40 6.64
C THR A 28 9.38 -1.33 7.39
N VAL A 29 9.20 -2.54 6.88
CA VAL A 29 8.36 -3.57 7.53
C VAL A 29 8.81 -3.82 8.98
N ALA A 30 10.12 -3.95 9.22
CA ALA A 30 10.67 -4.20 10.55
C ALA A 30 10.41 -3.04 11.51
N LEU A 31 10.65 -1.80 11.08
CA LEU A 31 10.40 -0.60 11.88
C LEU A 31 8.91 -0.42 12.17
N ALA A 32 8.07 -0.61 11.17
CA ALA A 32 6.62 -0.52 11.34
C ALA A 32 6.10 -1.57 12.34
N ALA A 33 6.56 -2.80 12.23
CA ALA A 33 6.17 -3.88 13.15
C ALA A 33 6.59 -3.57 14.59
N GLN A 34 7.80 -3.05 14.78
CA GLN A 34 8.31 -2.65 16.09
C GLN A 34 7.48 -1.51 16.68
N ALA A 35 7.25 -0.44 15.92
CA ALA A 35 6.51 0.72 16.37
C ALA A 35 5.03 0.40 16.70
N LEU A 36 4.44 -0.54 15.97
CA LEU A 36 3.05 -0.96 16.16
C LEU A 36 2.88 -2.11 17.16
N GLY A 37 3.96 -2.76 17.56
CA GLY A 37 3.93 -3.91 18.45
C GLY A 37 3.25 -5.13 17.84
N CYS A 38 3.43 -5.37 16.54
CA CYS A 38 2.83 -6.48 15.81
C CYS A 38 3.89 -7.34 15.08
N GLU A 39 3.47 -8.49 14.58
CA GLU A 39 4.33 -9.35 13.77
C GLU A 39 4.61 -8.68 12.41
N PRO A 40 5.86 -8.75 11.88
CA PRO A 40 6.21 -8.16 10.58
C PRO A 40 5.31 -8.59 9.43
N ARG A 41 4.81 -9.83 9.44
CA ARG A 41 3.92 -10.36 8.41
C ARG A 41 2.54 -9.68 8.38
N ARG A 42 2.14 -9.00 9.45
CA ARG A 42 0.87 -8.24 9.53
C ARG A 42 1.00 -6.82 8.95
N ILE A 43 2.18 -6.35 8.65
CA ILE A 43 2.38 -5.11 7.92
C ILE A 43 1.92 -5.31 6.48
N ALA A 44 1.08 -4.43 5.98
CA ALA A 44 0.69 -4.39 4.59
C ALA A 44 1.64 -3.45 3.84
N LYS A 45 2.71 -4.01 3.26
CA LYS A 45 3.69 -3.24 2.50
C LYS A 45 3.17 -2.93 1.11
N THR A 46 3.39 -1.71 0.64
CA THR A 46 3.01 -1.26 -0.69
C THR A 46 4.25 -1.09 -1.55
N LEU A 47 4.31 -1.82 -2.65
CA LEU A 47 5.42 -1.83 -3.60
C LEU A 47 4.98 -1.17 -4.90
N SER A 48 5.81 -0.29 -5.45
CA SER A 48 5.53 0.47 -6.67
C SER A 48 6.36 -0.05 -7.84
N PHE A 49 5.68 -0.38 -8.94
CA PHE A 49 6.30 -0.94 -10.14
C PHE A 49 5.96 -0.13 -11.38
N GLN A 50 6.82 -0.22 -12.38
CA GLN A 50 6.50 0.23 -13.72
C GLN A 50 5.53 -0.75 -14.37
N GLY A 51 4.37 -0.25 -14.77
CA GLY A 51 3.45 -1.00 -15.61
C GLY A 51 3.71 -0.75 -17.10
N LYS A 52 2.91 -1.36 -17.94
CA LYS A 52 2.99 -1.19 -19.39
C LYS A 52 2.59 0.23 -19.83
N GLU A 53 1.56 0.77 -19.24
CA GLU A 53 1.04 2.12 -19.51
C GLU A 53 0.97 2.97 -18.25
N GLN A 54 0.56 2.39 -17.13
CA GLN A 54 0.35 3.07 -15.85
C GLN A 54 1.22 2.46 -14.75
N PRO A 55 1.58 3.23 -13.73
CA PRO A 55 2.24 2.69 -12.55
C PRO A 55 1.35 1.67 -11.83
N ILE A 56 1.97 0.66 -11.25
CA ILE A 56 1.30 -0.41 -10.52
C ILE A 56 1.73 -0.37 -9.06
N LEU A 57 0.77 -0.37 -8.14
CA LEU A 57 1.00 -0.63 -6.73
C LEU A 57 0.52 -2.04 -6.37
N ILE A 58 1.37 -2.77 -5.65
CA ILE A 58 1.01 -4.07 -5.08
C ILE A 58 1.12 -3.97 -3.57
N VAL A 59 0.01 -4.26 -2.89
CA VAL A 59 -0.04 -4.35 -1.43
C VAL A 59 0.05 -5.81 -1.05
N ALA A 60 1.09 -6.17 -0.32
CA ALA A 60 1.36 -7.54 0.10
C ALA A 60 1.67 -7.61 1.60
N ALA A 61 1.52 -8.79 2.20
CA ALA A 61 1.95 -9.02 3.57
C ALA A 61 3.46 -8.81 3.71
N GLY A 62 3.90 -8.39 4.89
CA GLY A 62 5.29 -8.01 5.15
C GLY A 62 6.32 -9.09 4.85
N ASP A 63 5.94 -10.36 4.98
CA ASP A 63 6.77 -11.52 4.66
C ASP A 63 6.65 -12.00 3.19
N GLY A 64 5.73 -11.43 2.41
CA GLY A 64 5.53 -11.77 1.00
C GLY A 64 6.65 -11.23 0.12
N LYS A 65 6.99 -11.97 -0.92
CA LYS A 65 7.92 -11.55 -1.97
C LYS A 65 7.23 -11.65 -3.31
N ILE A 66 7.49 -10.69 -4.18
CA ILE A 66 6.91 -10.71 -5.53
C ILE A 66 7.60 -11.80 -6.36
N ASP A 67 6.81 -12.70 -6.91
CA ASP A 67 7.24 -13.69 -7.88
C ASP A 67 7.34 -13.03 -9.26
N ASN A 68 8.55 -12.93 -9.79
CA ASN A 68 8.80 -12.25 -11.07
C ASN A 68 8.12 -12.93 -12.25
N HIS A 69 7.98 -14.25 -12.23
CA HIS A 69 7.31 -15.00 -13.30
C HIS A 69 5.81 -14.71 -13.30
N ARG A 70 5.16 -14.80 -12.15
CA ARG A 70 3.73 -14.48 -11.99
C ARG A 70 3.44 -13.02 -12.32
N PHE A 71 4.33 -12.10 -11.91
CA PHE A 71 4.21 -10.70 -12.26
C PHE A 71 4.21 -10.50 -13.79
N LYS A 72 5.18 -11.10 -14.48
CA LYS A 72 5.27 -11.02 -15.94
C LYS A 72 4.07 -11.64 -16.65
N GLU A 73 3.60 -12.80 -16.17
CA GLU A 73 2.38 -13.43 -16.72
C GLU A 73 1.17 -12.51 -16.56
N ARG A 74 1.05 -11.85 -15.41
CA ARG A 74 -0.13 -11.01 -15.11
C ARG A 74 -0.11 -9.67 -15.81
N PHE A 75 1.05 -9.01 -15.86
CA PHE A 75 1.17 -7.62 -16.34
C PHE A 75 1.83 -7.51 -17.73
N GLY A 76 2.38 -8.57 -18.27
CA GLY A 76 3.03 -8.59 -19.57
C GLY A 76 4.40 -7.89 -19.62
N VAL A 77 4.90 -7.43 -18.48
CA VAL A 77 6.21 -6.76 -18.33
C VAL A 77 6.97 -7.35 -17.17
N LYS A 78 8.30 -7.21 -17.17
CA LYS A 78 9.12 -7.63 -16.04
C LYS A 78 8.83 -6.76 -14.81
N ALA A 79 8.90 -7.35 -13.62
CA ALA A 79 8.82 -6.63 -12.38
C ALA A 79 10.02 -5.67 -12.24
N LYS A 80 9.77 -4.39 -12.39
CA LYS A 80 10.75 -3.32 -12.20
C LYS A 80 10.15 -2.26 -11.30
N MET A 81 10.74 -2.08 -10.13
CA MET A 81 10.30 -1.03 -9.21
C MET A 81 10.55 0.36 -9.80
N LEU A 82 9.69 1.30 -9.46
CA LEU A 82 9.94 2.70 -9.77
C LEU A 82 11.19 3.18 -9.03
N ALA A 83 11.97 4.04 -9.68
CA ALA A 83 13.06 4.72 -9.01
C ALA A 83 12.52 5.63 -7.89
N ALA A 84 13.27 5.81 -6.81
CA ALA A 84 12.84 6.58 -5.66
C ALA A 84 12.41 8.01 -6.04
N GLU A 85 13.08 8.61 -7.00
CA GLU A 85 12.83 9.95 -7.50
C GLU A 85 11.51 10.05 -8.29
N GLU A 86 11.08 8.96 -8.90
CA GLU A 86 9.84 8.91 -9.70
C GLU A 86 8.59 8.69 -8.84
N VAL A 87 8.74 8.10 -7.67
CA VAL A 87 7.62 7.68 -6.82
C VAL A 87 6.72 8.85 -6.42
N PRO A 88 7.22 9.99 -5.93
CA PRO A 88 6.35 11.10 -5.55
C PRO A 88 5.52 11.66 -6.71
N GLU A 89 6.12 11.76 -7.89
CA GLU A 89 5.45 12.30 -9.07
C GLU A 89 4.42 11.31 -9.63
N LYS A 90 4.79 10.05 -9.77
CA LYS A 90 3.93 9.02 -10.39
C LYS A 90 2.85 8.49 -9.46
N ILE A 91 3.15 8.32 -8.19
CA ILE A 91 2.25 7.71 -7.20
C ILE A 91 1.52 8.76 -6.36
N GLY A 92 2.20 9.85 -5.99
CA GLY A 92 1.65 10.90 -5.13
C GLY A 92 2.03 10.74 -3.66
N HIS A 93 2.94 9.83 -3.33
CA HIS A 93 3.48 9.61 -1.98
C HIS A 93 5.00 9.60 -2.00
N ALA A 94 5.61 10.11 -0.95
CA ALA A 94 7.06 10.01 -0.75
C ALA A 94 7.45 8.55 -0.41
N VAL A 95 8.69 8.19 -0.77
CA VAL A 95 9.30 6.92 -0.37
C VAL A 95 9.27 6.78 1.16
N GLY A 96 8.91 5.60 1.65
CA GLY A 96 8.72 5.34 3.08
C GLY A 96 7.27 5.53 3.56
N GLY A 97 6.47 6.30 2.83
CA GLY A 97 5.04 6.52 3.13
C GLY A 97 4.09 6.03 2.04
N VAL A 98 4.60 5.31 1.04
CA VAL A 98 3.77 4.80 -0.06
C VAL A 98 2.69 3.89 0.49
N CYS A 99 1.45 4.17 0.11
CA CYS A 99 0.26 3.43 0.51
C CYS A 99 -0.74 3.38 -0.64
N PRO A 100 -1.75 2.51 -0.59
CA PRO A 100 -2.73 2.41 -1.67
C PRO A 100 -3.82 3.49 -1.62
N PHE A 101 -3.73 4.45 -0.71
CA PHE A 101 -4.75 5.46 -0.46
C PHE A 101 -4.36 6.81 -1.07
N ALA A 102 -5.33 7.54 -1.62
CA ALA A 102 -5.15 8.88 -2.19
C ALA A 102 -3.98 8.97 -3.19
N VAL A 103 -3.80 7.95 -3.99
CA VAL A 103 -2.78 7.91 -5.06
C VAL A 103 -3.21 8.76 -6.26
N ASN A 104 -2.26 9.08 -7.14
CA ASN A 104 -2.56 9.82 -8.36
C ASN A 104 -3.50 9.06 -9.28
N GLU A 105 -4.24 9.80 -10.09
CA GLU A 105 -5.10 9.21 -11.12
C GLU A 105 -4.31 8.34 -12.08
N GLY A 106 -4.88 7.21 -12.49
CA GLY A 106 -4.27 6.25 -13.39
C GLY A 106 -3.40 5.19 -12.71
N VAL A 107 -3.03 5.36 -11.46
CA VAL A 107 -2.28 4.33 -10.71
C VAL A 107 -3.17 3.11 -10.48
N GLU A 108 -2.71 1.95 -10.90
CA GLU A 108 -3.41 0.69 -10.68
C GLU A 108 -3.01 0.08 -9.33
N VAL A 109 -3.98 -0.26 -8.49
CA VAL A 109 -3.75 -0.84 -7.17
C VAL A 109 -4.21 -2.30 -7.14
N TYR A 110 -3.32 -3.18 -6.70
CA TYR A 110 -3.59 -4.61 -6.54
C TYR A 110 -3.30 -5.05 -5.11
N LEU A 111 -4.23 -5.84 -4.54
CA LEU A 111 -4.04 -6.46 -3.24
C LEU A 111 -3.65 -7.91 -3.43
N ASP A 112 -2.53 -8.31 -2.85
CA ASP A 112 -2.08 -9.69 -2.89
C ASP A 112 -2.85 -10.57 -1.90
N ASP A 113 -3.11 -11.82 -2.28
CA ASP A 113 -3.83 -12.76 -1.43
C ASP A 113 -3.11 -13.11 -0.12
N SER A 114 -1.80 -12.83 -0.02
CA SER A 114 -1.06 -12.99 1.24
C SER A 114 -1.68 -12.23 2.41
N LEU A 115 -2.38 -11.10 2.14
CA LEU A 115 -3.07 -10.31 3.15
C LEU A 115 -4.27 -11.03 3.76
N ARG A 116 -4.86 -11.98 3.07
CA ARG A 116 -6.06 -12.72 3.53
C ARG A 116 -5.79 -13.67 4.68
N ARG A 117 -4.53 -13.97 4.97
CA ARG A 117 -4.12 -14.79 6.13
C ARG A 117 -4.46 -14.12 7.46
N PHE A 118 -4.65 -12.81 7.47
CA PHE A 118 -4.84 -12.01 8.67
C PHE A 118 -6.21 -11.32 8.66
N GLU A 119 -6.82 -11.25 9.83
CA GLU A 119 -8.04 -10.49 10.02
C GLU A 119 -7.75 -8.98 9.91
N THR A 120 -6.67 -8.53 10.56
CA THR A 120 -6.21 -7.13 10.52
C THR A 120 -4.80 -7.02 10.00
N VAL A 121 -4.55 -5.97 9.22
CA VAL A 121 -3.25 -5.60 8.66
C VAL A 121 -3.00 -4.11 8.85
N PHE A 122 -1.75 -3.69 8.74
CA PHE A 122 -1.32 -2.31 9.01
C PHE A 122 -0.65 -1.70 7.77
N PRO A 123 -1.39 -1.08 6.85
CA PRO A 123 -0.80 -0.26 5.79
C PRO A 123 -0.35 1.10 6.31
N ALA A 124 0.63 1.70 5.61
CA ALA A 124 1.02 3.09 5.83
C ALA A 124 -0.11 4.05 5.41
N CYS A 125 0.00 5.30 5.82
CA CYS A 125 -0.98 6.35 5.53
C CYS A 125 -0.37 7.61 4.91
N GLY A 126 0.66 7.48 4.08
CA GLY A 126 1.23 8.57 3.31
C GLY A 126 2.42 9.27 3.97
N SER A 127 2.88 8.82 5.12
CA SER A 127 4.13 9.29 5.75
C SER A 127 4.95 8.12 6.28
N SER A 128 6.22 8.40 6.56
CA SER A 128 7.16 7.39 7.09
C SER A 128 6.95 7.04 8.57
N ASN A 129 5.93 7.58 9.20
CA ASN A 129 5.59 7.34 10.60
C ASN A 129 4.09 7.24 10.84
N SER A 130 3.34 6.76 9.85
CA SER A 130 1.89 6.61 9.97
C SER A 130 1.41 5.25 9.53
N ALA A 131 0.35 4.79 10.16
CA ALA A 131 -0.33 3.54 9.81
C ALA A 131 -1.81 3.61 10.19
N ILE A 132 -2.58 2.71 9.62
CA ILE A 132 -3.95 2.47 10.04
C ILE A 132 -4.13 0.98 10.36
N ASP A 133 -4.85 0.70 11.43
CA ASP A 133 -5.32 -0.64 11.74
C ASP A 133 -6.58 -0.91 10.92
N THR A 134 -6.52 -1.84 10.02
CA THR A 134 -7.65 -2.16 9.14
C THR A 134 -7.81 -3.64 8.90
N ILE A 135 -9.05 -4.10 8.83
CA ILE A 135 -9.36 -5.46 8.39
C ILE A 135 -8.95 -5.62 6.92
N SER A 136 -8.37 -6.76 6.56
CA SER A 136 -7.89 -7.03 5.20
C SER A 136 -8.97 -6.85 4.13
N LYS A 137 -10.20 -7.25 4.43
CA LYS A 137 -11.39 -7.02 3.58
C LYS A 137 -11.75 -5.53 3.46
N PHE A 138 -11.47 -4.75 4.50
CA PHE A 138 -11.78 -3.32 4.54
C PHE A 138 -10.79 -2.50 3.72
N THR A 139 -9.52 -2.91 3.68
CA THR A 139 -8.52 -2.30 2.77
C THR A 139 -9.02 -2.37 1.32
N CYS A 140 -9.57 -3.50 0.92
CA CYS A 140 -10.18 -3.65 -0.39
C CYS A 140 -11.40 -2.71 -0.59
N ALA A 141 -12.27 -2.59 0.41
CA ALA A 141 -13.44 -1.72 0.36
C ALA A 141 -13.07 -0.23 0.35
N ILE A 142 -12.07 0.17 1.15
CA ILE A 142 -11.53 1.54 1.15
C ILE A 142 -10.94 1.85 -0.22
N CYS A 143 -10.08 0.98 -0.74
CA CYS A 143 -9.47 1.16 -2.05
C CYS A 143 -10.52 1.26 -3.15
N SER A 144 -11.53 0.39 -3.16
CA SER A 144 -12.58 0.43 -4.18
C SER A 144 -13.51 1.65 -4.09
N ARG A 145 -13.68 2.24 -2.91
CA ARG A 145 -14.48 3.46 -2.72
C ARG A 145 -13.70 4.75 -3.03
N LEU A 146 -12.42 4.78 -2.70
CA LEU A 146 -11.54 5.93 -2.96
C LEU A 146 -11.07 5.99 -4.40
N PHE A 147 -11.07 4.86 -5.09
CA PHE A 147 -10.56 4.75 -6.45
C PHE A 147 -11.59 4.05 -7.34
N ARG A 148 -11.87 4.66 -8.46
CA ARG A 148 -12.49 3.97 -9.61
C ARG A 148 -11.55 2.91 -10.22
N ALA A 149 -10.37 2.71 -9.63
CA ALA A 149 -9.41 1.70 -10.05
C ALA A 149 -9.83 0.33 -9.52
N CYS A 150 -9.78 -0.65 -10.38
CA CYS A 150 -10.11 -2.03 -10.09
C CYS A 150 -9.11 -2.62 -9.09
N VAL A 151 -9.50 -2.69 -7.82
CA VAL A 151 -8.74 -3.46 -6.84
C VAL A 151 -8.97 -4.93 -7.14
N ARG A 152 -7.95 -5.58 -7.66
CA ARG A 152 -7.98 -7.01 -7.96
C ARG A 152 -7.11 -7.76 -6.95
N SER A 153 -7.61 -8.89 -6.50
CA SER A 153 -6.87 -9.79 -5.63
C SER A 153 -6.09 -10.80 -6.46
N PHE A 154 -4.79 -10.99 -6.17
CA PHE A 154 -3.92 -11.90 -6.90
C PHE A 154 -2.93 -12.60 -6.00
N HIS A 155 -2.49 -13.77 -6.44
CA HIS A 155 -1.35 -14.48 -5.88
C HIS A 155 -0.06 -14.01 -6.58
N LEU A 156 0.52 -12.91 -6.11
CA LEU A 156 1.77 -12.36 -6.64
C LEU A 156 2.97 -12.60 -5.71
N ALA A 157 2.69 -12.98 -4.50
CA ALA A 157 3.70 -13.31 -3.50
C ALA A 157 3.75 -14.81 -3.21
#